data_f4cee8df64cd1c86498638c1487055c9
#
_entry.id   f4cee8df64cd1c86498638c1487055c9
#
_cell.length_a   1.000
_cell.length_b   1.000
_cell.length_c   1.000
_cell.angle_alpha   90.00
_cell.angle_beta   90.00
_cell.angle_gamma   90.00
#
_symmetry.space_group_name_H-M   'P 1'
#
loop_
_entity.id
_entity.type
_entity.pdbx_description
1 polymer ?
#
loop_
_entity_poly.entity_id
_entity_poly.type
_entity_poly.pdbx_seq_one_letter_code
_entity_poly.pdbx_strand_id
1 'polypeptide(L)'
;MKKILLSMLTLVGLTLPLMATNPIITSMPSLSISPDAHAAGLGDIGAATTPDLNSQHWNPAKYTFMDSKGGITANYTPWLKKLVTDIDLAYIAGFYNMGEMAGTISGSFTYFSMGSVQLVDYTGTAFQEAHPN
;
A
#
# COMPACT_ATOMS: atom_id res chain seq x y z
N MET A 1 -47.42 -11.55 -4.58
CA MET A 1 -47.36 -10.10 -4.40
C MET A 1 -46.47 -9.67 -3.24
N LYS A 2 -46.63 -10.20 -1.99
CA LYS A 2 -45.77 -9.83 -0.83
C LYS A 2 -44.26 -10.11 -1.05
N LYS A 3 -43.89 -11.20 -1.71
CA LYS A 3 -42.48 -11.55 -1.99
C LYS A 3 -41.84 -10.61 -3.02
N ILE A 4 -42.61 -10.15 -4.02
CA ILE A 4 -42.14 -9.20 -5.03
C ILE A 4 -41.95 -7.81 -4.38
N LEU A 5 -42.85 -7.41 -3.51
CA LEU A 5 -42.75 -6.14 -2.77
C LEU A 5 -41.52 -6.13 -1.85
N LEU A 6 -41.26 -7.26 -1.19
CA LEU A 6 -40.09 -7.41 -0.31
C LEU A 6 -38.77 -7.36 -1.09
N SER A 7 -38.69 -8.01 -2.27
CA SER A 7 -37.51 -7.97 -3.11
C SER A 7 -37.26 -6.58 -3.74
N MET A 8 -38.33 -5.84 -4.08
CA MET A 8 -38.19 -4.45 -4.51
C MET A 8 -37.70 -3.53 -3.38
N LEU A 9 -38.17 -3.76 -2.15
CA LEU A 9 -37.75 -2.96 -0.99
C LEU A 9 -36.26 -3.19 -0.66
N THR A 10 -35.76 -4.43 -0.79
CA THR A 10 -34.35 -4.74 -0.60
C THR A 10 -33.48 -4.14 -1.71
N LEU A 11 -33.94 -4.13 -2.96
CA LEU A 11 -33.21 -3.53 -4.08
C LEU A 11 -33.09 -2.00 -3.95
N VAL A 12 -34.14 -1.33 -3.48
CA VAL A 12 -34.13 0.13 -3.22
C VAL A 12 -33.21 0.46 -2.04
N GLY A 13 -33.16 -0.40 -1.00
CA GLY A 13 -32.24 -0.23 0.14
C GLY A 13 -30.76 -0.32 -0.23
N LEU A 14 -30.40 -1.05 -1.31
CA LEU A 14 -29.02 -1.16 -1.80
C LEU A 14 -28.53 0.07 -2.58
N THR A 15 -29.42 0.97 -3.00
CA THR A 15 -29.08 2.17 -3.79
C THR A 15 -28.87 3.43 -2.94
N LEU A 16 -28.77 3.31 -1.63
CA LEU A 16 -28.38 4.44 -0.78
C LEU A 16 -27.00 4.94 -1.21
N PRO A 17 -26.83 6.22 -1.55
CA PRO A 17 -25.54 6.76 -1.91
C PRO A 17 -24.60 6.59 -0.71
N LEU A 18 -23.60 5.72 -0.84
CA LEU A 18 -22.48 5.65 0.07
C LEU A 18 -21.70 6.97 -0.11
N MET A 19 -21.98 7.95 0.75
CA MET A 19 -21.18 9.16 0.85
C MET A 19 -19.83 8.76 1.44
N ALA A 20 -18.90 8.35 0.58
CA ALA A 20 -17.50 8.22 0.96
C ALA A 20 -16.96 9.62 1.21
N THR A 21 -16.87 10.02 2.47
CA THR A 21 -16.09 11.19 2.85
C THR A 21 -14.64 10.89 2.52
N ASN A 22 -13.99 11.74 1.70
CA ASN A 22 -12.56 11.65 1.50
C ASN A 22 -11.88 11.70 2.87
N PRO A 23 -11.21 10.63 3.33
CA PRO A 23 -10.46 10.69 4.56
C PRO A 23 -9.38 11.75 4.38
N ILE A 24 -9.20 12.61 5.37
CA ILE A 24 -8.08 13.54 5.40
C ILE A 24 -6.83 12.67 5.41
N ILE A 25 -6.04 12.73 4.33
CA ILE A 25 -4.76 12.02 4.26
C ILE A 25 -3.82 12.73 5.22
N THR A 26 -3.60 12.13 6.38
CA THR A 26 -2.72 12.66 7.41
C THR A 26 -1.37 11.97 7.38
N SER A 27 -0.33 12.74 7.47
CA SER A 27 1.06 12.51 7.83
C SER A 27 1.96 11.59 7.00
N MET A 28 1.54 10.48 6.42
CA MET A 28 2.45 9.60 5.64
C MET A 28 1.75 8.91 4.44
N PRO A 29 1.45 9.65 3.37
CA PRO A 29 0.85 9.06 2.17
C PRO A 29 1.74 8.02 1.48
N SER A 30 3.05 8.05 1.72
CA SER A 30 4.02 7.06 1.20
C SER A 30 3.74 5.62 1.68
N LEU A 31 3.08 5.45 2.82
CA LEU A 31 2.71 4.11 3.31
C LEU A 31 1.58 3.45 2.49
N SER A 32 0.84 4.23 1.71
CA SER A 32 -0.20 3.70 0.82
C SER A 32 0.35 3.25 -0.54
N ILE A 33 1.62 3.54 -0.82
CA ILE A 33 2.25 3.17 -2.08
C ILE A 33 2.60 1.68 -2.05
N SER A 34 2.18 0.94 -3.08
CA SER A 34 2.55 -0.47 -3.22
C SER A 34 4.06 -0.63 -3.39
N PRO A 35 4.74 -1.38 -2.52
CA PRO A 35 6.17 -1.60 -2.64
C PRO A 35 6.54 -2.63 -3.70
N ASP A 36 5.58 -3.39 -4.22
CA ASP A 36 5.83 -4.44 -5.20
C ASP A 36 5.09 -4.21 -6.52
N ALA A 37 5.75 -4.60 -7.61
CA ALA A 37 5.22 -4.40 -8.96
C ALA A 37 4.00 -5.29 -9.26
N HIS A 38 3.85 -6.43 -8.58
CA HIS A 38 2.74 -7.34 -8.81
C HIS A 38 1.43 -6.74 -8.28
N ALA A 39 1.38 -6.33 -7.01
CA ALA A 39 0.20 -5.71 -6.43
C ALA A 39 -0.11 -4.36 -7.09
N ALA A 40 0.93 -3.55 -7.42
CA ALA A 40 0.76 -2.30 -8.14
C ALA A 40 0.13 -2.52 -9.53
N GLY A 41 0.56 -3.55 -10.27
CA GLY A 41 -0.01 -3.92 -11.56
C GLY A 41 -1.47 -4.41 -11.49
N LEU A 42 -1.89 -4.91 -10.34
CA LEU A 42 -3.27 -5.34 -10.06
C LEU A 42 -4.16 -4.21 -9.49
N GLY A 43 -3.65 -2.98 -9.39
CA GLY A 43 -4.41 -1.86 -8.82
C GLY A 43 -4.43 -1.85 -7.29
N ASP A 44 -3.33 -2.22 -6.67
CA ASP A 44 -3.12 -2.19 -5.20
C ASP A 44 -4.06 -3.11 -4.40
N ILE A 45 -4.36 -4.31 -4.94
CA ILE A 45 -5.27 -5.28 -4.31
C ILE A 45 -4.54 -6.41 -3.56
N GLY A 46 -3.35 -6.19 -3.05
CA GLY A 46 -2.51 -7.21 -2.42
C GLY A 46 -3.07 -7.88 -1.17
N ALA A 47 -4.09 -7.31 -0.52
CA ALA A 47 -4.63 -7.84 0.74
C ALA A 47 -5.31 -9.21 0.61
N ALA A 48 -6.01 -9.48 -0.49
CA ALA A 48 -6.81 -10.68 -0.73
C ALA A 48 -6.22 -11.62 -1.80
N THR A 49 -5.03 -11.33 -2.30
CA THR A 49 -4.32 -12.19 -3.25
C THR A 49 -3.71 -13.42 -2.54
N THR A 50 -3.21 -14.38 -3.33
CA THR A 50 -2.45 -15.52 -2.79
C THR A 50 -1.27 -15.06 -1.94
N PRO A 51 -0.87 -15.84 -0.91
CA PRO A 51 0.32 -15.54 -0.11
C PRO A 51 1.56 -15.41 -0.97
N ASP A 52 2.36 -14.37 -0.72
CA ASP A 52 3.63 -14.10 -1.38
C ASP A 52 4.65 -13.45 -0.41
N LEU A 53 5.87 -13.20 -0.86
CA LEU A 53 6.92 -12.62 -0.05
C LEU A 53 6.66 -11.15 0.32
N ASN A 54 5.79 -10.44 -0.41
CA ASN A 54 5.42 -9.05 -0.16
C ASN A 54 4.16 -8.90 0.71
N SER A 55 3.62 -10.01 1.18
CA SER A 55 2.40 -10.03 2.00
C SER A 55 2.47 -9.20 3.28
N GLN A 56 3.68 -8.91 3.78
CA GLN A 56 3.88 -8.06 4.97
C GLN A 56 3.24 -6.68 4.84
N HIS A 57 3.29 -6.08 3.66
CA HIS A 57 2.74 -4.74 3.43
C HIS A 57 1.20 -4.72 3.48
N TRP A 58 0.58 -5.77 2.95
CA TRP A 58 -0.86 -5.84 2.78
C TRP A 58 -1.58 -6.57 3.91
N ASN A 59 -1.13 -7.78 4.21
CA ASN A 59 -1.73 -8.65 5.21
C ASN A 59 -0.70 -9.68 5.70
N PRO A 60 0.00 -9.41 6.81
CA PRO A 60 1.02 -10.32 7.36
C PRO A 60 0.48 -11.70 7.71
N ALA A 61 -0.83 -11.84 8.01
CA ALA A 61 -1.42 -13.13 8.34
C ALA A 61 -1.34 -14.15 7.19
N LYS A 62 -1.17 -13.68 5.95
CA LYS A 62 -0.99 -14.56 4.77
C LYS A 62 0.25 -15.45 4.88
N TYR A 63 1.28 -15.04 5.63
CA TYR A 63 2.49 -15.85 5.80
C TYR A 63 2.24 -17.18 6.51
N THR A 64 1.17 -17.29 7.29
CA THR A 64 0.79 -18.57 7.92
C THR A 64 0.35 -19.62 6.90
N PHE A 65 -0.05 -19.19 5.70
CA PHE A 65 -0.50 -20.04 4.60
C PHE A 65 0.60 -20.28 3.54
N MET A 66 1.82 -19.81 3.79
CA MET A 66 2.96 -20.06 2.91
C MET A 66 3.48 -21.49 3.12
N ASP A 67 3.74 -22.20 2.03
CA ASP A 67 4.35 -23.55 2.07
C ASP A 67 5.84 -23.51 2.51
N SER A 68 6.49 -22.36 2.32
CA SER A 68 7.89 -22.16 2.67
C SER A 68 8.07 -21.84 4.15
N LYS A 69 9.12 -22.39 4.75
CA LYS A 69 9.47 -22.18 6.16
C LYS A 69 9.93 -20.75 6.46
N GLY A 70 10.36 -20.02 5.47
CA GLY A 70 10.79 -18.63 5.59
C GLY A 70 11.17 -18.05 4.23
N GLY A 71 11.28 -16.73 4.18
CA GLY A 71 11.67 -16.04 2.96
C GLY A 71 11.98 -14.57 3.20
N ILE A 72 12.72 -13.98 2.27
CA ILE A 72 13.09 -12.57 2.26
C ILE A 72 12.83 -12.03 0.86
N THR A 73 12.32 -10.80 0.78
CA THR A 73 12.14 -10.05 -0.46
C THR A 73 12.79 -8.68 -0.34
N ALA A 74 13.27 -8.16 -1.46
CA ALA A 74 13.74 -6.79 -1.58
C ALA A 74 13.21 -6.21 -2.89
N ASN A 75 12.57 -5.06 -2.80
CA ASN A 75 12.02 -4.34 -3.93
C ASN A 75 12.61 -2.93 -3.97
N TYR A 76 12.94 -2.46 -5.17
CA TYR A 76 13.37 -1.09 -5.41
C TYR A 76 12.57 -0.52 -6.56
N THR A 77 11.86 0.56 -6.30
CA THR A 77 10.98 1.20 -7.25
C THR A 77 11.38 2.67 -7.40
N PRO A 78 12.11 3.03 -8.47
CA PRO A 78 12.34 4.42 -8.82
C PRO A 78 11.04 5.02 -9.33
N TRP A 79 10.49 5.97 -8.59
CA TRP A 79 9.21 6.57 -8.93
C TRP A 79 9.40 7.79 -9.84
N LEU A 80 8.59 7.88 -10.90
CA LEU A 80 8.57 9.02 -11.84
C LEU A 80 9.94 9.45 -12.41
N LYS A 81 10.89 8.53 -12.54
CA LYS A 81 12.29 8.77 -12.93
C LYS A 81 12.47 9.62 -14.21
N LYS A 82 11.45 9.65 -15.09
CA LYS A 82 11.46 10.49 -16.30
C LYS A 82 11.05 11.94 -16.05
N LEU A 83 10.46 12.25 -14.92
CA LEU A 83 9.95 13.57 -14.55
C LEU A 83 10.73 14.19 -13.38
N VAL A 84 11.05 13.36 -12.39
CA VAL A 84 11.79 13.74 -11.18
C VAL A 84 12.79 12.62 -10.89
N THR A 85 14.07 12.97 -10.76
CA THR A 85 15.15 11.97 -10.67
C THR A 85 15.36 11.40 -9.28
N ASP A 86 14.76 11.99 -8.24
CA ASP A 86 15.15 11.79 -6.84
C ASP A 86 14.08 11.12 -5.97
N ILE A 87 12.99 10.59 -6.58
CA ILE A 87 11.96 9.89 -5.83
C ILE A 87 12.21 8.39 -5.92
N ASP A 88 12.56 7.80 -4.80
CA ASP A 88 12.91 6.39 -4.70
C ASP A 88 12.17 5.71 -3.54
N LEU A 89 11.66 4.51 -3.80
CA LEU A 89 11.08 3.63 -2.80
C LEU A 89 11.92 2.35 -2.72
N ALA A 90 12.45 2.05 -1.56
CA ALA A 90 13.08 0.76 -1.27
C ALA A 90 12.29 0.04 -0.16
N TYR A 91 12.06 -1.24 -0.35
CA TYR A 91 11.30 -2.08 0.56
C TYR A 91 11.99 -3.43 0.75
N ILE A 92 12.13 -3.84 1.99
CA ILE A 92 12.64 -5.16 2.36
C ILE A 92 11.65 -5.77 3.33
N ALA A 93 11.29 -7.03 3.12
CA ALA A 93 10.45 -7.79 4.04
C ALA A 93 10.96 -9.22 4.17
N GLY A 94 10.62 -9.84 5.30
CA GLY A 94 10.95 -11.23 5.54
C GLY A 94 10.02 -11.84 6.57
N PHE A 95 9.93 -13.17 6.53
CA PHE A 95 9.19 -13.95 7.50
C PHE A 95 9.89 -15.25 7.81
N TYR A 96 9.58 -15.81 8.96
CA TYR A 96 10.01 -17.14 9.37
C TYR A 96 8.90 -17.83 10.14
N ASN A 97 8.51 -19.02 9.66
CA ASN A 97 7.51 -19.86 10.30
C ASN A 97 8.18 -20.78 11.33
N MET A 98 7.86 -20.60 12.60
CA MET A 98 8.41 -21.36 13.72
C MET A 98 7.60 -22.64 14.02
N GLY A 99 6.58 -22.93 13.21
CA GLY A 99 5.70 -24.10 13.37
C GLY A 99 4.39 -23.76 14.08
N GLU A 100 3.52 -24.77 14.20
CA GLU A 100 2.13 -24.62 14.66
C GLU A 100 2.00 -24.03 16.08
N MET A 101 2.94 -24.31 16.98
CA MET A 101 2.87 -23.83 18.36
C MET A 101 3.39 -22.40 18.54
N ALA A 102 4.34 -21.97 17.72
CA ALA A 102 5.02 -20.67 17.87
C ALA A 102 4.58 -19.63 16.83
N GLY A 103 3.88 -20.06 15.77
CA GLY A 103 3.36 -19.19 14.73
C GLY A 103 4.44 -18.66 13.76
N THR A 104 4.16 -17.53 13.13
CA THR A 104 5.06 -16.92 12.16
C THR A 104 5.50 -15.54 12.65
N ILE A 105 6.81 -15.32 12.67
CA ILE A 105 7.40 -14.00 12.88
C ILE A 105 7.69 -13.36 11.53
N SER A 106 7.40 -12.06 11.40
CA SER A 106 7.67 -11.31 10.18
C SER A 106 7.97 -9.85 10.47
N GLY A 107 8.61 -9.19 9.52
CA GLY A 107 8.94 -7.78 9.63
C GLY A 107 9.28 -7.19 8.27
N SER A 108 9.19 -5.86 8.18
CA SER A 108 9.58 -5.13 6.98
C SER A 108 10.23 -3.79 7.33
N PHE A 109 10.98 -3.29 6.37
CA PHE A 109 11.55 -1.95 6.39
C PHE A 109 11.25 -1.27 5.06
N THR A 110 10.74 -0.04 5.14
CA THR A 110 10.44 0.79 3.97
C THR A 110 11.27 2.07 4.05
N TYR A 111 11.98 2.39 3.00
CA TYR A 111 12.65 3.67 2.81
C TYR A 111 11.99 4.40 1.64
N PHE A 112 11.59 5.63 1.87
CA PHE A 112 10.99 6.48 0.85
C PHE A 112 11.68 7.84 0.83
N SER A 113 12.21 8.23 -0.33
CA SER A 113 12.80 9.55 -0.56
C SER A 113 11.91 10.34 -1.52
N MET A 114 11.58 11.57 -1.15
CA MET A 114 10.82 12.50 -2.02
C MET A 114 11.72 13.41 -2.84
N GLY A 115 13.04 13.24 -2.74
CA GLY A 115 13.99 14.10 -3.44
C GLY A 115 14.06 15.53 -2.89
N SER A 116 14.57 16.45 -3.69
CA SER A 116 14.66 17.86 -3.35
C SER A 116 13.45 18.64 -3.89
N VAL A 117 12.86 19.48 -3.06
CA VAL A 117 11.76 20.39 -3.43
C VAL A 117 12.25 21.84 -3.37
N GLN A 118 12.15 22.53 -4.48
CA GLN A 118 12.45 23.97 -4.52
C GLN A 118 11.25 24.76 -4.00
N LEU A 119 11.48 25.52 -2.93
CA LEU A 119 10.51 26.48 -2.43
C LEU A 119 10.59 27.74 -3.27
N VAL A 120 9.48 28.07 -3.93
CA VAL A 120 9.36 29.28 -4.74
C VAL A 120 8.40 30.26 -4.08
N ASP A 121 8.73 31.53 -4.14
CA ASP A 121 7.84 32.61 -3.71
C ASP A 121 6.69 32.79 -4.74
N TYR A 122 5.65 33.53 -4.35
CA TYR A 122 4.53 33.88 -5.22
C TYR A 122 4.96 34.60 -6.52
N THR A 123 6.18 35.10 -6.57
CA THR A 123 6.81 35.68 -7.78
C THR A 123 7.51 34.65 -8.66
N GLY A 124 7.56 33.37 -8.26
CA GLY A 124 8.26 32.31 -8.97
C GLY A 124 9.79 32.29 -8.74
N THR A 125 10.28 33.08 -7.77
CA THR A 125 11.71 33.10 -7.43
C THR A 125 12.02 32.02 -6.42
N ALA A 126 12.93 31.09 -6.74
CA ALA A 126 13.40 30.08 -5.81
C ALA A 126 14.28 30.69 -4.73
N PHE A 127 13.96 30.50 -3.46
CA PHE A 127 14.73 31.06 -2.35
C PHE A 127 15.27 30.01 -1.37
N GLN A 128 14.82 28.77 -1.47
CA GLN A 128 15.33 27.69 -0.63
C GLN A 128 15.13 26.33 -1.29
N GLU A 129 16.14 25.46 -1.20
CA GLU A 129 16.04 24.05 -1.51
C GLU A 129 15.79 23.28 -0.21
N ALA A 130 14.73 22.48 -0.18
CA ALA A 130 14.40 21.63 0.95
C ALA A 130 14.56 20.15 0.56
N HIS A 131 15.24 19.39 1.41
CA HIS A 131 15.36 17.94 1.32
C HIS A 131 14.47 17.31 2.38
N PRO A 132 13.20 17.02 2.08
CA PRO A 132 12.34 16.30 3.02
C PRO A 132 12.79 14.84 3.10
N ASN A 133 13.25 14.42 4.26
CA ASN A 133 13.57 13.03 4.60
C ASN A 133 12.42 12.40 5.38
#